data_cd666589923a8ce6416f9349ac8d463c
#
_entry.id   cd666589923a8ce6416f9349ac8d463c
#
_cell.length_a   1.000
_cell.length_b   1.000
_cell.length_c   1.000
_cell.angle_alpha   90.00
_cell.angle_beta   90.00
_cell.angle_gamma   90.00
#
_symmetry.space_group_name_H-M   'P 1'
#
loop_
_entity.id
_entity.type
_entity.pdbx_description
1 polymer ?
#
loop_
_entity_poly.entity_id
_entity_poly.type
_entity_poly.pdbx_seq_one_letter_code
_entity_poly.pdbx_strand_id
1 'polypeptide(L)'
;MSEPLQFTTSSVLDPAKNEPFELGRVQWVRRFGEGERPTLACGYWHVHPDEAPEPFDLLIHADETISIIDGHLRIEVEGGDTYDLTSGGAASFNKGSRTRWSVLAPTVEFFVYS
;
A
#
# COMPACT_ATOMS: atom_id res chain seq x y z
N MET A 1 34.72 -10.12 14.18
CA MET A 1 34.04 -9.22 13.23
C MET A 1 32.71 -9.83 12.84
N SER A 2 31.65 -9.13 13.05
CA SER A 2 30.34 -9.59 12.63
C SER A 2 30.11 -9.22 11.16
N GLU A 3 29.51 -10.11 10.42
CA GLU A 3 29.07 -9.79 9.08
C GLU A 3 27.92 -8.81 9.14
N PRO A 4 27.80 -7.87 8.19
CA PRO A 4 26.62 -7.03 8.11
C PRO A 4 25.40 -7.90 7.84
N LEU A 5 24.30 -7.56 8.48
CA LEU A 5 23.03 -8.20 8.19
C LEU A 5 22.68 -7.93 6.73
N GLN A 6 22.66 -8.99 5.96
CA GLN A 6 22.20 -8.95 4.59
C GLN A 6 20.75 -9.39 4.58
N PHE A 7 19.91 -8.41 4.56
CA PHE A 7 18.48 -8.65 4.53
C PHE A 7 17.93 -8.17 3.21
N THR A 8 18.05 -9.02 2.22
CA THR A 8 17.57 -8.70 0.89
C THR A 8 16.38 -9.57 0.56
N THR A 9 15.26 -8.94 0.38
CA THR A 9 14.08 -9.59 -0.17
C THR A 9 13.75 -8.91 -1.49
N SER A 10 13.31 -9.69 -2.44
CA SER A 10 12.87 -9.16 -3.73
C SER A 10 11.70 -9.98 -4.24
N SER A 11 10.86 -9.34 -5.00
CA SER A 11 9.72 -10.01 -5.60
C SER A 11 9.32 -9.28 -6.88
N VAL A 12 8.78 -10.04 -7.80
CA VAL A 12 8.06 -9.49 -8.95
C VAL A 12 6.58 -9.76 -8.74
N LEU A 13 5.72 -9.07 -9.47
CA LEU A 13 4.29 -9.36 -9.43
C LEU A 13 4.05 -10.81 -9.83
N ASP A 14 3.47 -11.57 -8.91
CA ASP A 14 3.19 -12.99 -9.09
C ASP A 14 1.86 -13.31 -8.39
N PRO A 15 0.77 -13.54 -9.14
CA PRO A 15 -0.53 -13.85 -8.55
C PRO A 15 -0.53 -15.03 -7.59
N ALA A 16 0.38 -15.98 -7.77
CA ALA A 16 0.48 -17.14 -6.88
C ALA A 16 0.93 -16.77 -5.47
N LYS A 17 1.54 -15.60 -5.30
CA LYS A 17 2.00 -15.10 -4.00
C LYS A 17 0.98 -14.21 -3.29
N ASN A 18 -0.15 -13.92 -3.93
CA ASN A 18 -1.19 -13.10 -3.32
C ASN A 18 -1.83 -13.86 -2.16
N GLU A 19 -2.05 -13.16 -1.07
CA GLU A 19 -2.77 -13.68 0.08
C GLU A 19 -3.90 -12.72 0.46
N PRO A 20 -4.95 -13.22 1.12
CA PRO A 20 -6.06 -12.36 1.54
C PRO A 20 -5.60 -11.24 2.46
N PHE A 21 -6.22 -10.10 2.31
CA PHE A 21 -6.05 -8.94 3.18
C PHE A 21 -7.44 -8.49 3.64
N GLU A 22 -7.52 -7.52 4.54
CA GLU A 22 -8.84 -7.03 5.03
C GLU A 22 -9.72 -6.58 3.86
N LEU A 23 -9.11 -5.93 2.88
CA LEU A 23 -9.74 -5.55 1.64
C LEU A 23 -8.77 -5.90 0.51
N GLY A 24 -9.26 -6.66 -0.47
CA GLY A 24 -8.42 -7.09 -1.58
C GLY A 24 -7.41 -8.18 -1.20
N ARG A 25 -6.28 -8.15 -1.84
CA ARG A 25 -5.19 -9.12 -1.65
C ARG A 25 -3.86 -8.39 -1.59
N VAL A 26 -2.88 -9.02 -0.95
CA VAL A 26 -1.55 -8.45 -0.84
C VAL A 26 -0.49 -9.49 -1.21
N GLN A 27 0.51 -9.04 -1.93
CA GLN A 27 1.75 -9.78 -2.12
C GLN A 27 2.84 -9.03 -1.35
N TRP A 28 3.32 -9.63 -0.27
CA TRP A 28 4.37 -9.02 0.53
C TRP A 28 5.72 -9.12 -0.16
N VAL A 29 6.45 -8.02 -0.16
CA VAL A 29 7.88 -7.99 -0.49
C VAL A 29 8.69 -8.07 0.79
N ARG A 30 8.27 -7.31 1.81
CA ARG A 30 8.85 -7.34 3.15
C ARG A 30 7.70 -7.26 4.15
N ARG A 31 7.67 -8.21 5.09
CA ARG A 31 6.65 -8.24 6.14
C ARG A 31 7.09 -7.42 7.34
N PHE A 32 6.14 -6.99 8.15
CA PHE A 32 6.44 -6.42 9.46
C PHE A 32 7.25 -7.39 10.29
N GLY A 33 8.24 -6.88 11.01
CA GLY A 33 9.11 -7.70 11.86
C GLY A 33 10.32 -8.27 11.16
N GLU A 34 10.44 -8.11 9.85
CA GLU A 34 11.62 -8.55 9.11
C GLU A 34 12.72 -7.49 9.18
N GLY A 35 13.97 -7.95 9.26
CA GLY A 35 15.14 -7.08 9.26
C GLY A 35 15.30 -6.26 10.54
N GLU A 36 16.15 -5.25 10.47
CA GLU A 36 16.48 -4.41 11.62
C GLU A 36 15.43 -3.33 11.91
N ARG A 37 14.56 -3.05 10.96
CA ARG A 37 13.47 -2.09 11.11
C ARG A 37 12.13 -2.82 11.06
N PRO A 38 11.62 -3.26 12.20
CA PRO A 38 10.41 -4.09 12.24
C PRO A 38 9.15 -3.36 11.77
N THR A 39 9.16 -2.04 11.73
CA THR A 39 8.03 -1.24 11.24
C THR A 39 8.06 -1.00 9.73
N LEU A 40 9.17 -1.32 9.09
CA LEU A 40 9.29 -1.17 7.63
C LEU A 40 8.71 -2.42 6.95
N ALA A 41 7.66 -2.22 6.19
CA ALA A 41 7.02 -3.28 5.42
C ALA A 41 6.62 -2.73 4.06
N CYS A 42 6.63 -3.57 3.05
CA CYS A 42 6.23 -3.17 1.71
C CYS A 42 5.70 -4.34 0.90
N GLY A 43 4.95 -4.03 -0.13
CA GLY A 43 4.38 -5.03 -1.00
C GLY A 43 3.44 -4.44 -2.04
N TYR A 44 2.72 -5.33 -2.71
CA TYR A 44 1.73 -4.97 -3.72
C TYR A 44 0.33 -5.26 -3.18
N TRP A 45 -0.53 -4.27 -3.24
CA TRP A 45 -1.94 -4.42 -2.89
C TRP A 45 -2.78 -4.45 -4.16
N HIS A 46 -3.66 -5.43 -4.23
CA HIS A 46 -4.57 -5.64 -5.34
C HIS A 46 -5.99 -5.44 -4.86
N VAL A 47 -6.71 -4.54 -5.47
CA VAL A 47 -8.11 -4.28 -5.11
C VAL A 47 -8.94 -4.03 -6.37
N HIS A 48 -10.17 -4.53 -6.33
CA HIS A 48 -11.13 -4.36 -7.41
C HIS A 48 -12.30 -3.47 -6.94
N PRO A 49 -12.90 -2.63 -7.82
CA PRO A 49 -14.05 -1.82 -7.42
C PRO A 49 -15.21 -2.61 -6.83
N ASP A 50 -15.40 -3.86 -7.24
CA ASP A 50 -16.46 -4.73 -6.69
C ASP A 50 -16.24 -5.07 -5.21
N GLU A 51 -15.00 -5.02 -4.75
CA GLU A 51 -14.63 -5.26 -3.36
C GLU A 51 -14.84 -4.02 -2.49
N ALA A 52 -14.85 -2.84 -3.12
CA ALA A 52 -15.08 -1.56 -2.45
C ALA A 52 -15.96 -0.68 -3.34
N PRO A 53 -17.26 -1.02 -3.48
CA PRO A 53 -18.15 -0.26 -4.35
C PRO A 53 -18.45 1.16 -3.85
N GLU A 54 -18.28 1.37 -2.54
CA GLU A 54 -18.45 2.68 -1.91
C GLU A 54 -17.11 3.17 -1.34
N PRO A 55 -16.93 4.49 -1.20
CA PRO A 55 -15.75 5.01 -0.51
C PRO A 55 -15.66 4.46 0.92
N PHE A 56 -14.44 4.25 1.41
CA PHE A 56 -14.21 3.78 2.77
C PHE A 56 -13.23 4.70 3.48
N ASP A 57 -13.41 4.84 4.79
CA ASP A 57 -12.52 5.64 5.63
C ASP A 57 -11.34 4.80 6.05
N LEU A 58 -10.15 5.40 6.03
CA LEU A 58 -8.92 4.75 6.45
C LEU A 58 -8.11 5.71 7.30
N LEU A 59 -7.86 5.30 8.54
CA LEU A 59 -6.89 5.97 9.40
C LEU A 59 -5.50 5.40 9.10
N ILE A 60 -4.57 6.28 8.79
CA ILE A 60 -3.19 5.86 8.48
C ILE A 60 -2.47 5.53 9.79
N HIS A 61 -2.13 4.26 10.00
CA HIS A 61 -1.57 3.75 11.25
C HIS A 61 -0.05 3.85 11.34
N ALA A 62 0.62 4.04 10.21
CA ALA A 62 2.07 4.24 10.12
C ALA A 62 2.32 5.14 8.93
N ASP A 63 3.46 5.80 8.88
CA ASP A 63 3.81 6.56 7.68
C ASP A 63 3.73 5.62 6.48
N GLU A 64 2.97 6.00 5.48
CA GLU A 64 2.69 5.15 4.33
C GLU A 64 2.94 5.91 3.04
N THR A 65 3.74 5.31 2.17
CA THR A 65 3.99 5.83 0.83
C THR A 65 3.48 4.81 -0.18
N ILE A 66 2.76 5.28 -1.17
CA ILE A 66 2.16 4.43 -2.19
C ILE A 66 2.52 4.91 -3.59
N SER A 67 2.56 3.96 -4.52
CA SER A 67 2.73 4.22 -5.94
C SER A 67 1.76 3.33 -6.71
N ILE A 68 1.02 3.90 -7.62
CA ILE A 68 0.07 3.15 -8.44
C ILE A 68 0.81 2.53 -9.62
N ILE A 69 0.80 1.20 -9.66
CA ILE A 69 1.32 0.44 -10.80
C ILE A 69 0.31 0.48 -11.94
N ASP A 70 -0.95 0.20 -11.62
CA ASP A 70 -2.05 0.21 -12.57
C ASP A 70 -3.34 0.48 -11.83
N GLY A 71 -4.24 1.23 -12.43
CA GLY A 71 -5.55 1.49 -11.87
C GLY A 71 -5.83 2.94 -11.56
N HIS A 72 -6.78 3.17 -10.65
CA HIS A 72 -7.20 4.51 -10.27
C HIS A 72 -7.77 4.51 -8.86
N LEU A 73 -7.12 5.22 -7.95
CA LEU A 73 -7.62 5.50 -6.61
C LEU A 73 -7.90 6.99 -6.47
N ARG A 74 -8.99 7.33 -5.80
CA ARG A 74 -9.24 8.69 -5.35
C ARG A 74 -9.11 8.71 -3.84
N ILE A 75 -8.28 9.60 -3.31
CA ILE A 75 -8.00 9.69 -1.88
C ILE A 75 -8.28 11.11 -1.42
N GLU A 76 -9.24 11.24 -0.50
CA GLU A 76 -9.58 12.49 0.15
C GLU A 76 -8.88 12.51 1.51
N VAL A 77 -8.11 13.55 1.78
CA VAL A 77 -7.41 13.72 3.06
C VAL A 77 -8.17 14.74 3.90
N GLU A 78 -8.58 14.35 5.10
CA GLU A 78 -9.28 15.25 6.02
C GLU A 78 -8.40 16.46 6.34
N GLY A 79 -8.94 17.65 6.12
CA GLY A 79 -8.20 18.90 6.28
C GLY A 79 -7.22 19.22 5.16
N GLY A 80 -7.20 18.40 4.11
CA GLY A 80 -6.33 18.57 2.95
C GLY A 80 -7.09 18.47 1.65
N ASP A 81 -6.38 18.11 0.61
CA ASP A 81 -6.91 18.03 -0.74
C ASP A 81 -7.41 16.62 -1.09
N THR A 82 -8.07 16.52 -2.24
CA THR A 82 -8.43 15.25 -2.86
C THR A 82 -7.45 14.96 -3.99
N TYR A 83 -6.97 13.72 -4.02
CA TYR A 83 -5.98 13.27 -4.99
C TYR A 83 -6.55 12.16 -5.85
N ASP A 84 -6.42 12.27 -7.16
CA ASP A 84 -6.68 11.18 -8.09
C ASP A 84 -5.34 10.60 -8.52
N LEU A 85 -5.11 9.33 -8.16
CA LEU A 85 -3.87 8.64 -8.47
C LEU A 85 -4.13 7.57 -9.52
N THR A 86 -3.48 7.71 -10.66
CA THR A 86 -3.50 6.74 -11.75
C THR A 86 -2.09 6.16 -11.94
N SER A 87 -1.91 5.30 -12.94
CA SER A 87 -0.61 4.65 -13.18
C SER A 87 0.55 5.66 -13.18
N GLY A 88 1.55 5.41 -12.35
CA GLY A 88 2.69 6.30 -12.15
C GLY A 88 2.49 7.35 -11.07
N GLY A 89 1.26 7.52 -10.57
CA GLY A 89 0.99 8.45 -9.47
C GLY A 89 1.48 7.90 -8.14
N ALA A 90 1.85 8.80 -7.23
CA ALA A 90 2.32 8.42 -5.91
C ALA A 90 1.83 9.42 -4.85
N ALA A 91 1.75 8.94 -3.61
CA ALA A 91 1.39 9.78 -2.47
C ALA A 91 2.08 9.27 -1.22
N SER A 92 2.25 10.15 -0.24
CA SER A 92 2.80 9.78 1.05
C SER A 92 1.94 10.40 2.16
N PHE A 93 1.60 9.60 3.15
CA PHE A 93 0.72 9.99 4.24
C PHE A 93 1.42 9.81 5.57
N ASN A 94 1.31 10.82 6.44
CA ASN A 94 1.80 10.71 7.80
C ASN A 94 0.87 9.85 8.65
N LYS A 95 1.45 9.13 9.59
CA LYS A 95 0.69 8.44 10.63
C LYS A 95 -0.33 9.39 11.27
N GLY A 96 -1.55 8.92 11.43
CA GLY A 96 -2.63 9.69 12.02
C GLY A 96 -3.49 10.45 11.03
N SER A 97 -3.11 10.48 9.76
CA SER A 97 -3.94 11.09 8.72
C SER A 97 -5.26 10.33 8.58
N ARG A 98 -6.37 11.07 8.51
CA ARG A 98 -7.68 10.52 8.24
C ARG A 98 -7.97 10.67 6.76
N THR A 99 -8.26 9.57 6.10
CA THR A 99 -8.43 9.54 4.65
C THR A 99 -9.71 8.81 4.28
N ARG A 100 -10.22 9.12 3.09
CA ARG A 100 -11.33 8.39 2.47
C ARG A 100 -10.90 7.98 1.07
N TRP A 101 -11.03 6.71 0.79
CA TRP A 101 -10.54 6.10 -0.45
C TRP A 101 -11.69 5.62 -1.31
N SER A 102 -11.57 5.85 -2.61
CA SER A 102 -12.48 5.31 -3.63
C SER A 102 -11.67 4.51 -4.63
N VAL A 103 -12.08 3.27 -4.87
CA VAL A 103 -11.46 2.39 -5.86
C VAL A 103 -12.25 2.54 -7.16
N LEU A 104 -11.68 3.26 -8.12
CA LEU A 104 -12.40 3.63 -9.36
C LEU A 104 -12.10 2.71 -10.54
N ALA A 105 -11.10 1.85 -10.41
CA ALA A 105 -10.72 0.84 -11.39
C ALA A 105 -9.99 -0.29 -10.68
N PRO A 106 -9.85 -1.48 -11.31
CA PRO A 106 -8.97 -2.51 -10.75
C PRO A 106 -7.58 -1.92 -10.56
N THR A 107 -7.04 -2.02 -9.34
CA THR A 107 -5.83 -1.30 -8.96
C THR A 107 -4.79 -2.25 -8.39
N VAL A 108 -3.54 -2.01 -8.79
CA VAL A 108 -2.34 -2.57 -8.19
C VAL A 108 -1.51 -1.41 -7.67
N GLU A 109 -1.25 -1.42 -6.38
CA GLU A 109 -0.54 -0.38 -5.67
C GLU A 109 0.68 -0.97 -4.98
N PHE A 110 1.84 -0.35 -5.16
CA PHE A 110 3.00 -0.66 -4.33
C PHE A 110 2.96 0.24 -3.10
N PHE A 111 3.04 -0.35 -1.91
CA PHE A 111 3.00 0.39 -0.66
C PHE A 111 4.25 0.16 0.17
N VAL A 112 4.62 1.17 0.95
CA VAL A 112 5.70 1.10 1.93
C VAL A 112 5.19 1.72 3.23
N TYR A 113 5.23 0.94 4.30
CA TYR A 113 5.05 1.43 5.68
C TYR A 113 6.41 1.61 6.32
N SER A 114 6.54 2.65 7.11
CA SER A 114 7.81 2.87 7.81
C SER A 114 7.63 3.40 9.24
#